data_2db785d9f9e9914e17b7d8b48025292b
#
_entry.id   2db785d9f9e9914e17b7d8b48025292b
#
_cell.length_a   1.000
_cell.length_b   1.000
_cell.length_c   1.000
_cell.angle_alpha   90.00
_cell.angle_beta   90.00
_cell.angle_gamma   90.00
#
_symmetry.space_group_name_H-M   'P 1'
#
loop_
_entity.id
_entity.type
_entity.pdbx_description
1 polymer ?
#
loop_
_entity_poly.entity_id
_entity_poly.type
_entity_poly.pdbx_seq_one_letter_code
_entity_poly.pdbx_strand_id
1 'polypeptide(L)'
;MTIRVAFVAAVMALSGCTTSGLGGRIFAPGGTGSPGAGNVAVAETIIAAMGGGLIGGTIGSKLDEADRRTALQAEYRALEYAQAGNAVDWRGAAAGVSGTVVAAQPYRVGSQDCRQYSQTVSIGGQKQTARGTACRNPDGSWTPLT
;
A
#
# COMPACT_ATOMS: atom_id res chain seq x y z
N MET A 1 -8.19 17.93 -72.31
CA MET A 1 -9.13 18.55 -71.38
C MET A 1 -8.71 18.11 -69.98
N THR A 2 -7.87 18.83 -69.31
CA THR A 2 -7.18 18.45 -68.07
C THR A 2 -7.63 19.39 -66.97
N ILE A 3 -8.41 18.86 -66.04
CA ILE A 3 -8.87 19.59 -64.85
C ILE A 3 -7.85 19.33 -63.72
N ARG A 4 -7.17 20.41 -63.34
CA ARG A 4 -6.26 20.45 -62.17
C ARG A 4 -7.08 20.84 -60.98
N VAL A 5 -7.22 19.91 -60.00
CA VAL A 5 -7.79 20.19 -58.70
C VAL A 5 -6.64 20.53 -57.75
N ALA A 6 -6.65 21.75 -57.27
CA ALA A 6 -5.68 22.24 -56.27
C ALA A 6 -6.20 21.88 -54.86
N PHE A 7 -5.42 21.08 -54.13
CA PHE A 7 -5.66 20.86 -52.71
C PHE A 7 -5.00 21.96 -51.89
N VAL A 8 -5.81 22.73 -51.18
CA VAL A 8 -5.38 23.67 -50.19
C VAL A 8 -5.20 22.94 -48.86
N ALA A 9 -3.97 22.81 -48.40
CA ALA A 9 -3.67 22.25 -47.09
C ALA A 9 -3.80 23.39 -46.05
N ALA A 10 -4.79 23.25 -45.18
CA ALA A 10 -4.94 24.10 -43.99
C ALA A 10 -4.07 23.57 -42.86
N VAL A 11 -3.02 24.26 -42.51
CA VAL A 11 -2.16 24.00 -41.33
C VAL A 11 -2.84 24.67 -40.14
N MET A 12 -3.40 23.87 -39.23
CA MET A 12 -3.84 24.34 -37.92
C MET A 12 -2.69 24.23 -36.92
N ALA A 13 -2.14 25.37 -36.56
CA ALA A 13 -1.19 25.51 -35.47
C ALA A 13 -1.94 25.40 -34.13
N LEU A 14 -1.76 24.29 -33.38
CA LEU A 14 -2.18 24.22 -32.00
C LEU A 14 -1.13 24.91 -31.12
N SER A 15 -1.50 26.07 -30.64
CA SER A 15 -0.75 26.81 -29.62
C SER A 15 -0.86 26.04 -28.28
N GLY A 16 0.22 25.39 -27.88
CA GLY A 16 0.33 24.80 -26.54
C GLY A 16 0.49 25.89 -25.48
N CYS A 17 -0.50 26.07 -24.61
CA CYS A 17 -0.36 26.85 -23.40
C CYS A 17 0.45 26.06 -22.37
N THR A 18 1.70 26.41 -22.17
CA THR A 18 2.48 26.01 -21.00
C THR A 18 2.09 26.92 -19.84
N THR A 19 1.19 26.45 -18.99
CA THR A 19 0.94 27.08 -17.69
C THR A 19 1.94 26.52 -16.69
N SER A 20 3.01 27.27 -16.44
CA SER A 20 3.80 27.14 -15.22
C SER A 20 2.98 27.72 -14.06
N GLY A 21 2.32 26.88 -13.30
CA GLY A 21 1.52 27.24 -12.12
C GLY A 21 1.98 26.47 -10.91
N LEU A 22 2.48 27.19 -9.94
CA LEU A 22 2.80 26.74 -8.59
C LEU A 22 1.62 26.02 -7.92
N GLY A 23 1.93 24.90 -7.27
CA GLY A 23 1.29 24.50 -6.02
C GLY A 23 -0.23 24.29 -6.04
N GLY A 24 -0.64 23.06 -6.26
CA GLY A 24 -2.01 22.65 -5.99
C GLY A 24 -2.13 21.15 -6.27
N ARG A 25 -2.00 20.34 -5.25
CA ARG A 25 -2.36 18.92 -5.33
C ARG A 25 -3.86 18.86 -5.50
N ILE A 26 -4.33 18.73 -6.72
CA ILE A 26 -5.73 18.46 -6.99
C ILE A 26 -5.92 16.95 -6.80
N PHE A 27 -6.63 16.58 -5.75
CA PHE A 27 -7.22 15.26 -5.61
C PHE A 27 -8.18 15.06 -6.79
N ALA A 28 -7.86 14.16 -7.69
CA ALA A 28 -8.79 13.69 -8.71
C ALA A 28 -9.64 12.59 -8.08
N PRO A 29 -10.97 12.75 -7.93
CA PRO A 29 -11.86 11.67 -7.59
C PRO A 29 -12.26 10.96 -8.88
N GLY A 30 -11.82 9.75 -9.10
CA GLY A 30 -12.32 8.98 -10.22
C GLY A 30 -11.45 7.79 -10.61
N GLY A 31 -11.54 6.73 -9.85
CA GLY A 31 -11.04 5.42 -10.23
C GLY A 31 -11.80 4.37 -9.45
N THR A 32 -12.94 3.91 -9.97
CA THR A 32 -13.67 2.76 -9.47
C THR A 32 -12.94 1.47 -9.86
N GLY A 33 -11.79 1.24 -9.26
CA GLY A 33 -11.14 -0.05 -9.23
C GLY A 33 -10.75 -0.28 -7.79
N SER A 34 -11.27 -1.31 -7.14
CA SER A 34 -10.71 -1.76 -5.87
C SER A 34 -9.22 -2.00 -6.11
N PRO A 35 -8.31 -1.19 -5.53
CA PRO A 35 -6.90 -1.49 -5.68
C PRO A 35 -6.67 -2.83 -4.97
N GLY A 36 -6.26 -3.82 -5.72
CA GLY A 36 -5.77 -5.06 -5.11
C GLY A 36 -4.72 -4.67 -4.07
N ALA A 37 -4.73 -5.31 -2.90
CA ALA A 37 -3.86 -5.00 -1.76
C ALA A 37 -2.34 -4.96 -2.10
N GLY A 38 -1.95 -5.34 -3.32
CA GLY A 38 -0.57 -5.56 -3.72
C GLY A 38 0.29 -4.31 -3.96
N ASN A 39 -0.27 -3.18 -4.39
CA ASN A 39 0.51 -2.06 -4.95
C ASN A 39 0.13 -0.66 -4.43
N VAL A 40 -0.59 -0.57 -3.31
CA VAL A 40 -0.91 0.73 -2.73
C VAL A 40 0.31 1.27 -1.98
N ALA A 41 0.78 2.46 -2.38
CA ALA A 41 1.80 3.17 -1.62
C ALA A 41 1.19 3.65 -0.30
N VAL A 42 1.81 3.27 0.81
CA VAL A 42 1.37 3.66 2.15
C VAL A 42 2.16 4.88 2.59
N ALA A 43 1.46 5.91 3.06
CA ALA A 43 2.10 7.13 3.55
C ALA A 43 2.99 6.82 4.77
N GLU A 44 4.14 7.46 4.85
CA GLU A 44 5.13 7.25 5.91
C GLU A 44 4.55 7.57 7.30
N THR A 45 3.67 8.57 7.38
CA THR A 45 2.96 8.94 8.61
C THR A 45 2.06 7.82 9.14
N ILE A 46 1.42 7.06 8.24
CA ILE A 46 0.59 5.91 8.62
C ILE A 46 1.47 4.78 9.14
N ILE A 47 2.58 4.50 8.48
CA ILE A 47 3.55 3.47 8.92
C ILE A 47 4.12 3.80 10.30
N ALA A 48 4.49 5.06 10.54
CA ALA A 48 4.99 5.52 11.84
C ALA A 48 3.92 5.37 12.94
N ALA A 49 2.66 5.65 12.64
CA ALA A 49 1.56 5.54 13.58
C ALA A 49 1.22 4.09 13.97
N MET A 50 1.65 3.09 13.19
CA MET A 50 1.43 1.67 13.52
C MET A 50 2.30 1.15 14.68
N GLY A 51 3.25 1.96 15.20
CA GLY A 51 4.06 1.57 16.36
C GLY A 51 4.92 0.33 16.17
N GLY A 52 5.27 0.01 14.92
CA GLY A 52 6.09 -1.16 14.58
C GLY A 52 5.30 -2.44 14.27
N GLY A 53 4.01 -2.50 14.52
CA GLY A 53 3.19 -3.69 14.21
C GLY A 53 3.72 -4.98 14.86
N LEU A 54 3.44 -6.14 14.28
CA LEU A 54 4.03 -7.42 14.70
C LEU A 54 5.53 -7.49 14.39
N ILE A 55 5.97 -6.79 13.37
CA ILE A 55 7.38 -6.72 12.96
C ILE A 55 8.26 -6.00 14.01
N GLY A 56 7.69 -5.10 14.81
CA GLY A 56 8.38 -4.48 15.92
C GLY A 56 8.80 -5.46 17.03
N GLY A 57 8.19 -6.64 17.06
CA GLY A 57 8.48 -7.70 17.99
C GLY A 57 9.63 -8.63 17.54
N THR A 58 9.64 -9.81 18.14
CA THR A 58 10.72 -10.81 17.98
C THR A 58 10.93 -11.24 16.53
N ILE A 59 9.86 -11.36 15.72
CA ILE A 59 9.96 -11.86 14.35
C ILE A 59 10.70 -10.89 13.41
N GLY A 60 10.72 -9.61 13.74
CA GLY A 60 11.42 -8.58 12.95
C GLY A 60 12.82 -8.23 13.47
N SER A 61 13.29 -8.87 14.56
CA SER A 61 14.56 -8.52 15.20
C SER A 61 15.80 -8.66 14.31
N LYS A 62 15.72 -9.55 13.32
CA LYS A 62 16.82 -9.82 12.36
C LYS A 62 16.64 -9.09 11.01
N LEU A 63 15.58 -8.33 10.85
CA LEU A 63 15.34 -7.54 9.64
C LEU A 63 16.09 -6.20 9.76
N ASP A 64 16.61 -5.71 8.65
CA ASP A 64 17.08 -4.33 8.56
C ASP A 64 15.89 -3.34 8.52
N GLU A 65 16.18 -2.06 8.54
CA GLU A 65 15.15 -1.03 8.61
C GLU A 65 14.31 -0.97 7.32
N ALA A 66 14.92 -1.18 6.16
CA ALA A 66 14.22 -1.18 4.87
C ALA A 66 13.25 -2.36 4.77
N ASP A 67 13.69 -3.54 5.20
CA ASP A 67 12.86 -4.75 5.20
C ASP A 67 11.74 -4.67 6.24
N ARG A 68 12.00 -4.08 7.42
CA ARG A 68 10.95 -3.79 8.42
C ARG A 68 9.89 -2.86 7.87
N ARG A 69 10.29 -1.80 7.17
CA ARG A 69 9.35 -0.87 6.54
C ARG A 69 8.50 -1.56 5.49
N THR A 70 9.09 -2.40 4.65
CA THR A 70 8.38 -3.19 3.64
C THR A 70 7.36 -4.14 4.28
N ALA A 71 7.76 -4.80 5.37
CA ALA A 71 6.89 -5.68 6.14
C ALA A 71 5.72 -4.93 6.80
N LEU A 72 5.95 -3.75 7.39
CA LEU A 72 4.91 -2.90 7.96
C LEU A 72 3.92 -2.41 6.91
N GLN A 73 4.40 -2.06 5.71
CA GLN A 73 3.53 -1.71 4.60
C GLN A 73 2.63 -2.89 4.18
N ALA A 74 3.14 -4.12 4.26
CA ALA A 74 2.35 -5.31 4.02
C ALA A 74 1.32 -5.56 5.13
N GLU A 75 1.67 -5.34 6.40
CA GLU A 75 0.71 -5.38 7.52
C GLU A 75 -0.43 -4.39 7.29
N TYR A 76 -0.11 -3.14 6.98
CA TYR A 76 -1.12 -2.12 6.69
C TYR A 76 -2.04 -2.53 5.54
N ARG A 77 -1.47 -2.99 4.42
CA ARG A 77 -2.27 -3.44 3.26
C ARG A 77 -3.18 -4.61 3.59
N ALA A 78 -2.71 -5.54 4.40
CA ALA A 78 -3.52 -6.66 4.85
C ALA A 78 -4.68 -6.22 5.75
N LEU A 79 -4.42 -5.30 6.68
CA LEU A 79 -5.42 -4.78 7.60
C LEU A 79 -6.47 -3.91 6.91
N GLU A 80 -6.03 -3.02 6.01
CA GLU A 80 -6.90 -2.00 5.40
C GLU A 80 -7.61 -2.49 4.14
N TYR A 81 -6.90 -3.22 3.26
CA TYR A 81 -7.41 -3.49 1.91
C TYR A 81 -7.67 -4.96 1.60
N ALA A 82 -7.01 -5.90 2.28
CA ALA A 82 -7.18 -7.29 1.94
C ALA A 82 -8.52 -7.84 2.45
N GLN A 83 -9.14 -8.68 1.63
CA GLN A 83 -10.25 -9.50 2.07
C GLN A 83 -9.77 -10.47 3.15
N ALA A 84 -10.66 -10.82 4.07
CA ALA A 84 -10.33 -11.74 5.15
C ALA A 84 -9.81 -13.09 4.63
N GLY A 85 -8.71 -13.51 5.19
CA GLY A 85 -8.04 -14.76 4.81
C GLY A 85 -7.12 -14.65 3.59
N ASN A 86 -7.15 -13.55 2.85
CA ASN A 86 -6.24 -13.38 1.71
C ASN A 86 -4.85 -12.98 2.18
N ALA A 87 -3.85 -13.64 1.60
CA ALA A 87 -2.46 -13.38 1.88
C ALA A 87 -1.96 -12.11 1.17
N VAL A 88 -1.20 -11.30 1.88
CA VAL A 88 -0.42 -10.19 1.33
C VAL A 88 1.05 -10.55 1.47
N ASP A 89 1.66 -10.93 0.37
CA ASP A 89 3.07 -11.29 0.33
C ASP A 89 3.95 -10.05 0.17
N TRP A 90 5.14 -10.10 0.75
CA TRP A 90 6.17 -9.08 0.59
C TRP A 90 7.55 -9.70 0.45
N ARG A 91 8.46 -8.97 -0.16
CA ARG A 91 9.87 -9.35 -0.31
C ARG A 91 10.75 -8.23 0.21
N GLY A 92 11.74 -8.61 0.98
CA GLY A 92 12.79 -7.71 1.43
C GLY A 92 13.75 -7.33 0.30
N ALA A 93 14.54 -6.31 0.53
CA ALA A 93 15.67 -5.93 -0.32
C ALA A 93 16.82 -6.93 -0.16
N ALA A 94 17.01 -7.47 1.03
CA ALA A 94 18.01 -8.50 1.28
C ALA A 94 17.61 -9.84 0.65
N ALA A 95 18.58 -10.54 0.05
CA ALA A 95 18.36 -11.85 -0.53
C ALA A 95 17.87 -12.85 0.53
N GLY A 96 16.84 -13.62 0.20
CA GLY A 96 16.29 -14.65 1.08
C GLY A 96 15.39 -14.10 2.20
N VAL A 97 15.06 -12.82 2.17
CA VAL A 97 14.09 -12.19 3.09
C VAL A 97 12.74 -12.04 2.39
N SER A 98 11.70 -12.55 3.01
CA SER A 98 10.31 -12.44 2.53
C SER A 98 9.32 -12.66 3.67
N GLY A 99 8.05 -12.41 3.41
CA GLY A 99 7.02 -12.73 4.37
C GLY A 99 5.62 -12.65 3.79
N THR A 100 4.66 -13.00 4.64
CA THR A 100 3.24 -13.05 4.30
C THR A 100 2.43 -12.55 5.47
N VAL A 101 1.48 -11.67 5.22
CA VAL A 101 0.51 -11.21 6.21
C VAL A 101 -0.89 -11.68 5.82
N VAL A 102 -1.64 -12.18 6.80
CA VAL A 102 -3.04 -12.58 6.63
C VAL A 102 -3.87 -11.93 7.73
N ALA A 103 -4.88 -11.16 7.35
CA ALA A 103 -5.84 -10.56 8.27
C ALA A 103 -7.18 -11.32 8.23
N ALA A 104 -7.78 -11.49 9.41
CA ALA A 104 -9.08 -12.13 9.56
C ALA A 104 -10.23 -11.13 9.28
N GLN A 105 -11.46 -11.58 9.41
CA GLN A 105 -12.66 -10.73 9.33
C GLN A 105 -12.59 -9.59 10.35
N PRO A 106 -13.00 -8.36 9.95
CA PRO A 106 -13.13 -7.27 10.90
C PRO A 106 -14.26 -7.54 11.89
N TYR A 107 -14.08 -7.07 13.12
CA TYR A 107 -15.10 -7.10 14.17
C TYR A 107 -15.07 -5.78 14.95
N ARG A 108 -16.20 -5.42 15.57
CA ARG A 108 -16.33 -4.16 16.30
C ARG A 108 -15.95 -4.31 17.76
N VAL A 109 -15.13 -3.36 18.25
CA VAL A 109 -14.85 -3.18 19.67
C VAL A 109 -15.20 -1.71 20.00
N GLY A 110 -16.33 -1.51 20.66
CA GLY A 110 -16.88 -0.15 20.83
C GLY A 110 -17.15 0.51 19.49
N SER A 111 -16.50 1.64 19.22
CA SER A 111 -16.60 2.38 17.97
C SER A 111 -15.53 2.04 16.93
N GLN A 112 -14.56 1.18 17.26
CA GLN A 112 -13.45 0.84 16.39
C GLN A 112 -13.67 -0.48 15.66
N ASP A 113 -13.18 -0.55 14.42
CA ASP A 113 -13.05 -1.80 13.68
C ASP A 113 -11.68 -2.41 13.98
N CYS A 114 -11.69 -3.65 14.47
CA CYS A 114 -10.48 -4.39 14.81
C CYS A 114 -10.35 -5.64 13.95
N ARG A 115 -9.13 -6.08 13.70
CA ARG A 115 -8.84 -7.32 12.98
C ARG A 115 -7.75 -8.12 13.69
N GLN A 116 -7.95 -9.41 13.80
CA GLN A 116 -6.86 -10.32 14.09
C GLN A 116 -6.02 -10.51 12.83
N TYR A 117 -4.71 -10.63 12.99
CA TYR A 117 -3.84 -10.90 11.87
C TYR A 117 -2.61 -11.70 12.28
N SER A 118 -1.99 -12.31 11.32
CA SER A 118 -0.73 -13.04 11.49
C SER A 118 0.27 -12.56 10.47
N GLN A 119 1.53 -12.48 10.87
CA GLN A 119 2.64 -12.24 9.98
C GLN A 119 3.67 -13.34 10.10
N THR A 120 4.05 -13.90 8.96
CA THR A 120 5.14 -14.86 8.83
C THR A 120 6.31 -14.16 8.15
N VAL A 121 7.50 -14.29 8.71
CA VAL A 121 8.77 -13.81 8.14
C VAL A 121 9.64 -15.01 7.85
N SER A 122 10.26 -15.02 6.70
CA SER A 122 11.25 -16.01 6.27
C SER A 122 12.59 -15.32 6.03
N ILE A 123 13.63 -15.77 6.72
CA ILE A 123 15.01 -15.27 6.58
C ILE A 123 15.91 -16.48 6.34
N GLY A 124 16.53 -16.57 5.17
CA GLY A 124 17.38 -17.72 4.84
C GLY A 124 16.66 -19.07 4.92
N GLY A 125 15.36 -19.11 4.61
CA GLY A 125 14.52 -20.31 4.71
C GLY A 125 13.95 -20.60 6.10
N GLN A 126 14.39 -19.90 7.15
CA GLN A 126 13.84 -20.02 8.50
C GLN A 126 12.59 -19.16 8.62
N LYS A 127 11.46 -19.78 8.96
CA LYS A 127 10.17 -19.10 9.11
C LYS A 127 9.84 -18.87 10.59
N GLN A 128 9.38 -17.65 10.88
CA GLN A 128 8.83 -17.27 12.17
C GLN A 128 7.48 -16.61 11.97
N THR A 129 6.52 -16.89 12.84
CA THR A 129 5.17 -16.33 12.75
C THR A 129 4.78 -15.68 14.06
N ALA A 130 4.26 -14.46 13.99
CA ALA A 130 3.59 -13.78 15.09
C ALA A 130 2.12 -13.56 14.76
N ARG A 131 1.30 -13.43 15.80
CA ARG A 131 -0.13 -13.15 15.71
C ARG A 131 -0.48 -12.02 16.65
N GLY A 132 -1.44 -11.22 16.27
CA GLY A 132 -1.93 -10.12 17.08
C GLY A 132 -3.28 -9.62 16.61
N THR A 133 -3.71 -8.56 17.24
CA THR A 133 -4.92 -7.82 16.89
C THR A 133 -4.53 -6.37 16.71
N ALA A 134 -5.11 -5.70 15.75
CA ALA A 134 -5.00 -4.24 15.59
C ALA A 134 -6.39 -3.63 15.42
N CYS A 135 -6.55 -2.40 15.89
CA CYS A 135 -7.77 -1.62 15.72
C CYS A 135 -7.50 -0.38 14.89
N ARG A 136 -8.46 -0.03 14.02
CA ARG A 136 -8.37 1.08 13.10
C ARG A 136 -8.67 2.40 13.81
N ASN A 137 -7.79 3.37 13.62
CA ASN A 137 -7.93 4.72 14.14
C ASN A 137 -8.69 5.62 13.15
N PRO A 138 -9.25 6.77 13.62
CA PRO A 138 -9.94 7.71 12.74
C PRO A 138 -9.07 8.31 11.64
N ASP A 139 -7.75 8.39 11.84
CA ASP A 139 -6.78 8.86 10.85
C ASP A 139 -6.43 7.81 9.78
N GLY A 140 -6.99 6.62 9.88
CA GLY A 140 -6.75 5.51 8.97
C GLY A 140 -5.54 4.63 9.32
N SER A 141 -4.82 4.93 10.40
CA SER A 141 -3.77 4.04 10.91
C SER A 141 -4.36 2.87 11.70
N TRP A 142 -3.54 1.86 11.96
CA TRP A 142 -3.90 0.68 12.75
C TRP A 142 -2.97 0.59 13.96
N THR A 143 -3.54 0.53 15.16
CA THR A 143 -2.77 0.35 16.39
C THR A 143 -2.85 -1.09 16.86
N PRO A 144 -1.71 -1.81 17.00
CA PRO A 144 -1.69 -3.12 17.59
C PRO A 144 -2.15 -3.08 19.04
N LEU A 145 -2.95 -4.06 19.45
CA LEU A 145 -3.30 -4.28 20.85
C LEU A 145 -2.21 -5.16 21.46
N THR A 146 -1.52 -4.66 22.46
CA THR A 146 -0.52 -5.37 23.28
C THR A 146 -1.17 -6.06 24.46
#